data_76afe100f2d63b688ab3cab74b35e98e
#
_entry.id   76afe100f2d63b688ab3cab74b35e98e
#
_cell.length_a   1.000
_cell.length_b   1.000
_cell.length_c   1.000
_cell.angle_alpha   90.00
_cell.angle_beta   90.00
_cell.angle_gamma   90.00
#
_symmetry.space_group_name_H-M   'P 1'
#
loop_
_entity.id
_entity.type
_entity.pdbx_description
1 polymer ?
#
loop_
_entity_poly.entity_id
_entity_poly.type
_entity_poly.pdbx_seq_one_letter_code
_entity_poly.pdbx_strand_id
1 'polypeptide(L)'
;MAKPGAIESGPCRLGVISALGDQLAVSKFGLTVFETEEDEVTLPGWGLDDLAMARVRAATGGDPTVRRIGYPKGAFEVYYHPTSRFLPDPKESLTAIVRNVTTNASCARYLVVTRFETTIPNTTLRLRGIGAYNQGVGSILRHSHLFANVNITLIDGQSYEKISSFSADTGARLAETMRLTEDPLNKLDNADFPEPLAAAASSTVLRERLRTLVAAKLDRDLPSYLKIE
;
A
#
# COMPACT_ATOMS: atom_id res chain seq x y z
N MET A 1 -20.70 6.09 7.32
CA MET A 1 -20.60 7.36 6.59
C MET A 1 -19.57 8.22 7.30
N ALA A 2 -18.37 8.36 6.74
CA ALA A 2 -17.36 9.27 7.27
C ALA A 2 -17.82 10.71 7.00
N LYS A 3 -17.89 11.55 8.02
CA LYS A 3 -18.13 12.98 7.89
C LYS A 3 -17.03 13.59 6.99
N PRO A 4 -17.38 14.45 6.02
CA PRO A 4 -16.37 15.23 5.32
C PRO A 4 -15.64 16.07 6.38
N GLY A 5 -14.33 15.83 6.51
CA GLY A 5 -13.49 16.54 7.47
C GLY A 5 -13.55 18.03 7.21
N ALA A 6 -13.66 18.80 8.29
CA ALA A 6 -13.55 20.25 8.24
C ALA A 6 -12.24 20.62 7.53
N ILE A 7 -12.32 21.57 6.60
CA ILE A 7 -11.13 22.13 5.93
C ILE A 7 -10.31 22.82 7.03
N GLU A 8 -9.22 22.19 7.44
CA GLU A 8 -8.30 22.79 8.42
C GLU A 8 -7.68 24.03 7.78
N SER A 9 -8.05 25.21 8.26
CA SER A 9 -7.51 26.49 7.81
C SER A 9 -6.10 26.71 8.36
N GLY A 10 -5.16 27.22 7.56
CA GLY A 10 -3.80 27.53 7.95
C GLY A 10 -2.74 26.94 6.97
N PRO A 11 -1.44 27.14 7.19
CA PRO A 11 -0.41 26.65 6.30
C PRO A 11 -0.40 25.13 6.24
N CYS A 12 -0.26 24.55 5.03
CA CYS A 12 -0.10 23.13 4.79
C CYS A 12 1.28 22.88 4.19
N ARG A 13 2.20 22.33 4.99
CA ARG A 13 3.53 21.96 4.49
C ARG A 13 3.47 20.62 3.76
N LEU A 14 2.70 19.68 4.28
CA LEU A 14 2.61 18.33 3.75
C LEU A 14 1.16 17.84 3.75
N GLY A 15 0.60 17.62 2.56
CA GLY A 15 -0.65 16.91 2.39
C GLY A 15 -0.40 15.40 2.29
N VAL A 16 -1.11 14.60 3.08
CA VAL A 16 -0.97 13.14 3.08
C VAL A 16 -2.19 12.51 2.44
N ILE A 17 -1.95 11.75 1.37
CA ILE A 17 -2.95 10.97 0.65
C ILE A 17 -2.60 9.50 0.84
N SER A 18 -3.44 8.73 1.51
CA SER A 18 -3.27 7.29 1.60
C SER A 18 -4.35 6.60 0.79
N ALA A 19 -3.94 5.84 -0.18
CA ALA A 19 -4.79 5.07 -1.08
C ALA A 19 -4.53 3.56 -0.94
N LEU A 20 -4.24 3.08 0.27
CA LEU A 20 -4.08 1.66 0.56
C LEU A 20 -5.42 0.92 0.44
N GLY A 21 -6.51 1.61 0.77
CA GLY A 21 -7.87 1.10 0.62
C GLY A 21 -8.20 -0.03 1.61
N ASP A 22 -9.31 -0.71 1.28
CA ASP A 22 -9.91 -1.74 2.12
C ASP A 22 -9.89 -3.12 1.42
N GLN A 23 -8.87 -3.41 0.63
CA GLN A 23 -8.78 -4.67 -0.11
C GLN A 23 -7.53 -5.45 0.29
N LEU A 24 -7.69 -6.76 0.43
CA LEU A 24 -6.66 -7.72 0.75
C LEU A 24 -6.57 -8.75 -0.39
N ALA A 25 -5.39 -8.96 -0.91
CA ALA A 25 -5.15 -10.06 -1.82
C ALA A 25 -4.82 -11.33 -1.04
N VAL A 26 -5.54 -12.40 -1.30
CA VAL A 26 -5.27 -13.72 -0.70
C VAL A 26 -5.07 -14.70 -1.83
N SER A 27 -3.91 -15.35 -1.87
CA SER A 27 -3.54 -16.25 -2.96
C SER A 27 -3.06 -17.58 -2.41
N LYS A 28 -3.57 -18.67 -2.98
CA LYS A 28 -3.13 -20.03 -2.71
C LYS A 28 -2.54 -20.59 -4.00
N PHE A 29 -1.23 -20.77 -4.00
CA PHE A 29 -0.52 -21.26 -5.17
C PHE A 29 -0.31 -22.76 -5.08
N GLY A 30 -0.86 -23.49 -6.07
CA GLY A 30 -0.66 -24.93 -6.24
C GLY A 30 0.54 -25.23 -7.14
N LEU A 31 0.71 -26.54 -7.46
CA LEU A 31 1.74 -27.02 -8.39
C LEU A 31 1.44 -26.63 -9.85
N THR A 32 0.17 -26.46 -10.16
CA THR A 32 -0.31 -26.11 -11.50
C THR A 32 -1.14 -24.83 -11.44
N VAL A 33 -1.28 -24.16 -12.58
CA VAL A 33 -2.16 -22.98 -12.71
C VAL A 33 -3.63 -23.29 -12.38
N PHE A 34 -4.04 -24.54 -12.51
CA PHE A 34 -5.40 -25.00 -12.20
C PHE A 34 -5.65 -25.18 -10.69
N GLU A 35 -4.59 -25.23 -9.90
CA GLU A 35 -4.67 -25.33 -8.43
C GLU A 35 -4.41 -23.98 -7.76
N THR A 36 -4.27 -22.91 -8.53
CA THR A 36 -4.08 -21.56 -8.02
C THR A 36 -5.44 -20.92 -7.79
N GLU A 37 -5.69 -20.51 -6.56
CA GLU A 37 -6.86 -19.76 -6.14
C GLU A 37 -6.40 -18.36 -5.73
N GLU A 38 -7.03 -17.32 -6.27
CA GLU A 38 -6.79 -15.93 -5.91
C GLU A 38 -8.12 -15.24 -5.62
N ASP A 39 -8.16 -14.48 -4.54
CA ASP A 39 -9.33 -13.68 -4.17
C ASP A 39 -8.88 -12.31 -3.69
N GLU A 40 -9.71 -11.30 -3.96
CA GLU A 40 -9.54 -9.95 -3.46
C GLU A 40 -10.67 -9.65 -2.46
N VAL A 41 -10.33 -9.72 -1.19
CA VAL A 41 -11.29 -9.66 -0.09
C VAL A 41 -11.42 -8.23 0.43
N THR A 42 -12.67 -7.74 0.50
CA THR A 42 -12.93 -6.43 1.11
C THR A 42 -12.79 -6.51 2.63
N LEU A 43 -12.08 -5.56 3.21
CA LEU A 43 -11.72 -5.50 4.63
C LEU A 43 -12.43 -4.35 5.37
N PRO A 44 -13.69 -4.50 5.77
CA PRO A 44 -14.39 -3.43 6.45
C PRO A 44 -13.71 -3.08 7.78
N GLY A 45 -13.29 -1.83 7.93
CA GLY A 45 -12.80 -1.31 9.22
C GLY A 45 -11.36 -1.71 9.60
N TRP A 46 -10.54 -2.20 8.68
CA TRP A 46 -9.13 -2.46 9.00
C TRP A 46 -8.31 -1.17 9.18
N GLY A 47 -8.74 -0.05 8.60
CA GLY A 47 -8.19 1.27 8.84
C GLY A 47 -6.73 1.41 8.41
N LEU A 48 -6.34 0.86 7.24
CA LEU A 48 -4.97 0.95 6.73
C LEU A 48 -4.59 2.39 6.36
N ASP A 49 -5.53 3.16 5.82
CA ASP A 49 -5.30 4.58 5.52
C ASP A 49 -5.14 5.42 6.79
N ASP A 50 -5.86 5.08 7.87
CA ASP A 50 -5.69 5.71 9.17
C ASP A 50 -4.33 5.36 9.79
N LEU A 51 -3.91 4.12 9.63
CA LEU A 51 -2.58 3.67 10.05
C LEU A 51 -1.49 4.45 9.32
N ALA A 52 -1.57 4.57 8.00
CA ALA A 52 -0.60 5.35 7.22
C ALA A 52 -0.52 6.80 7.70
N MET A 53 -1.66 7.45 7.90
CA MET A 53 -1.68 8.81 8.44
C MET A 53 -1.05 8.91 9.84
N ALA A 54 -1.33 7.95 10.73
CA ALA A 54 -0.74 7.90 12.06
C ALA A 54 0.79 7.74 12.01
N ARG A 55 1.32 6.90 11.10
CA ARG A 55 2.77 6.72 10.93
C ARG A 55 3.45 7.98 10.37
N VAL A 56 2.82 8.65 9.40
CA VAL A 56 3.34 9.94 8.89
C VAL A 56 3.37 11.00 10.00
N ARG A 57 2.31 11.11 10.79
CA ARG A 57 2.28 12.04 11.93
C ARG A 57 3.39 11.74 12.95
N ALA A 58 3.60 10.46 13.27
CA ALA A 58 4.68 10.06 14.16
C ALA A 58 6.06 10.42 13.58
N ALA A 59 6.29 10.14 12.30
CA ALA A 59 7.56 10.42 11.62
C ALA A 59 7.85 11.93 11.47
N THR A 60 6.82 12.78 11.49
CA THR A 60 6.94 14.25 11.44
C THR A 60 6.88 14.91 12.82
N GLY A 61 6.94 14.14 13.91
CA GLY A 61 6.89 14.67 15.27
C GLY A 61 5.56 15.36 15.66
N GLY A 62 4.47 15.01 14.98
CA GLY A 62 3.15 15.61 15.22
C GLY A 62 3.00 17.02 14.64
N ASP A 63 3.79 17.39 13.64
CA ASP A 63 3.74 18.69 12.96
C ASP A 63 2.29 19.05 12.57
N PRO A 64 1.73 20.15 13.08
CA PRO A 64 0.34 20.56 12.82
C PRO A 64 0.10 20.99 11.37
N THR A 65 1.17 21.24 10.60
CA THR A 65 1.06 21.57 9.16
C THR A 65 0.96 20.34 8.26
N VAL A 66 1.00 19.14 8.85
CA VAL A 66 0.78 17.87 8.15
C VAL A 66 -0.71 17.53 8.17
N ARG A 67 -1.34 17.48 7.01
CA ARG A 67 -2.78 17.32 6.87
C ARG A 67 -3.16 16.09 6.07
N ARG A 68 -4.26 15.46 6.47
CA ARG A 68 -4.88 14.44 5.64
C ARG A 68 -5.65 15.11 4.50
N ILE A 69 -5.42 14.63 3.29
CA ILE A 69 -6.20 14.99 2.11
C ILE A 69 -7.22 13.88 1.86
N GLY A 70 -8.50 14.22 1.97
CA GLY A 70 -9.60 13.32 1.61
C GLY A 70 -9.82 13.32 0.10
N TYR A 71 -10.30 12.21 -0.43
CA TYR A 71 -10.64 12.07 -1.84
C TYR A 71 -11.92 11.23 -2.03
N PRO A 72 -12.63 11.36 -3.15
CA PRO A 72 -13.81 10.56 -3.44
C PRO A 72 -13.48 9.07 -3.55
N LYS A 73 -14.40 8.21 -3.10
CA LYS A 73 -14.27 6.75 -3.30
C LYS A 73 -14.08 6.44 -4.79
N GLY A 74 -13.14 5.57 -5.09
CA GLY A 74 -12.81 5.19 -6.46
C GLY A 74 -11.83 6.12 -7.20
N ALA A 75 -11.38 7.22 -6.60
CA ALA A 75 -10.48 8.16 -7.27
C ALA A 75 -9.15 7.52 -7.73
N PHE A 76 -8.70 6.46 -7.08
CA PHE A 76 -7.46 5.74 -7.41
C PHE A 76 -7.70 4.45 -8.21
N GLU A 77 -8.94 4.09 -8.53
CA GLU A 77 -9.24 2.85 -9.27
C GLU A 77 -8.58 2.84 -10.66
N VAL A 78 -8.62 3.95 -11.37
CA VAL A 78 -7.96 4.08 -12.68
C VAL A 78 -6.44 3.93 -12.61
N TYR A 79 -5.83 4.25 -11.48
CA TYR A 79 -4.41 4.04 -11.23
C TYR A 79 -4.07 2.57 -11.01
N TYR A 80 -4.91 1.84 -10.28
CA TYR A 80 -4.72 0.42 -10.01
C TYR A 80 -5.16 -0.47 -11.18
N HIS A 81 -6.15 -0.03 -11.94
CA HIS A 81 -6.72 -0.74 -13.09
C HIS A 81 -6.69 0.15 -14.34
N PRO A 82 -5.49 0.48 -14.87
CA PRO A 82 -5.38 1.34 -16.04
C PRO A 82 -6.01 0.68 -17.26
N THR A 83 -6.62 1.49 -18.13
CA THR A 83 -7.28 1.02 -19.35
C THR A 83 -6.32 0.34 -20.32
N SER A 84 -5.05 0.75 -20.32
CA SER A 84 -3.99 0.12 -21.10
C SER A 84 -2.68 0.08 -20.32
N ARG A 85 -2.04 -1.08 -20.30
CA ARG A 85 -0.67 -1.24 -19.74
C ARG A 85 0.43 -0.81 -20.70
N PHE A 86 0.15 -0.83 -22.00
CA PHE A 86 1.14 -0.50 -23.05
C PHE A 86 1.14 0.96 -23.44
N LEU A 87 -0.04 1.59 -23.40
CA LEU A 87 -0.24 3.02 -23.69
C LEU A 87 -1.12 3.61 -22.56
N PRO A 88 -0.53 3.86 -21.37
CA PRO A 88 -1.29 4.39 -20.25
C PRO A 88 -1.81 5.80 -20.57
N ASP A 89 -3.09 6.06 -20.28
CA ASP A 89 -3.64 7.41 -20.38
C ASP A 89 -2.92 8.31 -19.35
N PRO A 90 -2.38 9.46 -19.76
CA PRO A 90 -1.78 10.41 -18.82
C PRO A 90 -2.71 10.82 -17.67
N LYS A 91 -4.03 10.77 -17.86
CA LYS A 91 -5.02 11.08 -16.83
C LYS A 91 -5.10 10.01 -15.73
N GLU A 92 -4.67 8.78 -16.03
CA GLU A 92 -4.58 7.66 -15.08
C GLU A 92 -3.27 7.68 -14.28
N SER A 93 -2.37 8.64 -14.59
CA SER A 93 -1.12 8.81 -13.85
C SER A 93 -1.37 9.27 -12.41
N LEU A 94 -0.50 8.83 -11.49
CA LEU A 94 -0.59 9.22 -10.09
C LEU A 94 -0.62 10.74 -9.90
N THR A 95 0.20 11.46 -10.66
CA THR A 95 0.30 12.93 -10.59
C THR A 95 -0.98 13.62 -11.06
N ALA A 96 -1.62 13.10 -12.11
CA ALA A 96 -2.89 13.63 -12.61
C ALA A 96 -4.02 13.42 -11.58
N ILE A 97 -4.08 12.24 -10.97
CA ILE A 97 -5.05 11.94 -9.91
C ILE A 97 -4.83 12.84 -8.71
N VAL A 98 -3.59 12.98 -8.24
CA VAL A 98 -3.25 13.86 -7.12
C VAL A 98 -3.66 15.30 -7.41
N ARG A 99 -3.35 15.83 -8.60
CA ARG A 99 -3.78 17.17 -9.01
C ARG A 99 -5.30 17.34 -8.92
N ASN A 100 -6.05 16.33 -9.35
CA ASN A 100 -7.51 16.37 -9.31
C ASN A 100 -8.05 16.35 -7.88
N VAL A 101 -7.59 15.44 -7.02
CA VAL A 101 -8.10 15.31 -5.64
C VAL A 101 -7.63 16.42 -4.71
N THR A 102 -6.61 17.17 -5.08
CA THR A 102 -6.06 18.30 -4.29
C THR A 102 -6.50 19.67 -4.80
N THR A 103 -7.45 19.75 -5.72
CA THR A 103 -7.92 21.02 -6.32
C THR A 103 -8.31 22.07 -5.27
N ASN A 104 -8.82 21.63 -4.12
CA ASN A 104 -9.24 22.50 -3.00
C ASN A 104 -8.23 22.49 -1.84
N ALA A 105 -7.01 21.98 -2.06
CA ALA A 105 -5.99 21.90 -1.02
C ALA A 105 -4.69 22.52 -1.55
N SER A 106 -4.11 23.45 -0.78
CA SER A 106 -2.86 24.12 -1.12
C SER A 106 -1.77 23.70 -0.12
N CYS A 107 -1.12 22.58 -0.39
CA CYS A 107 0.04 22.13 0.38
C CYS A 107 1.32 22.33 -0.41
N ALA A 108 2.43 22.59 0.27
CA ALA A 108 3.73 22.75 -0.39
C ALA A 108 4.18 21.44 -1.06
N ARG A 109 3.83 20.29 -0.45
CA ARG A 109 4.14 18.95 -0.98
C ARG A 109 2.99 17.99 -0.67
N TYR A 110 2.88 16.92 -1.46
CA TYR A 110 1.95 15.81 -1.22
C TYR A 110 2.71 14.50 -1.08
N LEU A 111 2.51 13.82 0.05
CA LEU A 111 3.01 12.47 0.29
C LEU A 111 1.88 11.49 -0.01
N VAL A 112 2.09 10.65 -1.01
CA VAL A 112 1.08 9.71 -1.49
C VAL A 112 1.53 8.30 -1.20
N VAL A 113 0.70 7.57 -0.45
CA VAL A 113 0.92 6.16 -0.10
C VAL A 113 -0.02 5.31 -0.94
N THR A 114 0.54 4.46 -1.79
CA THR A 114 -0.20 3.60 -2.72
C THR A 114 0.21 2.14 -2.59
N ARG A 115 -0.55 1.24 -3.21
CA ARG A 115 -0.20 -0.17 -3.39
C ARG A 115 0.49 -0.36 -4.75
N PHE A 116 1.29 -1.42 -4.88
CA PHE A 116 1.85 -1.84 -6.17
C PHE A 116 1.83 -3.37 -6.31
N GLU A 117 2.11 -3.86 -7.50
CA GLU A 117 2.26 -5.29 -7.80
C GLU A 117 3.75 -5.65 -7.86
N THR A 118 4.13 -6.78 -7.27
CA THR A 118 5.46 -7.36 -7.42
C THR A 118 5.36 -8.81 -7.85
N THR A 119 6.45 -9.37 -8.37
CA THR A 119 6.56 -10.79 -8.71
C THR A 119 7.43 -11.48 -7.68
N ILE A 120 7.03 -12.67 -7.22
CA ILE A 120 7.86 -13.46 -6.31
C ILE A 120 9.15 -13.84 -7.05
N PRO A 121 10.34 -13.65 -6.43
CA PRO A 121 11.62 -13.95 -7.07
C PRO A 121 11.67 -15.37 -7.63
N ASN A 122 12.23 -15.52 -8.83
CA ASN A 122 12.37 -16.80 -9.55
C ASN A 122 11.05 -17.51 -9.89
N THR A 123 9.92 -16.79 -9.89
CA THR A 123 8.61 -17.30 -10.26
C THR A 123 7.87 -16.36 -11.20
N THR A 124 6.73 -16.79 -11.74
CA THR A 124 5.79 -15.95 -12.47
C THR A 124 4.63 -15.45 -11.60
N LEU A 125 4.65 -15.78 -10.29
CA LEU A 125 3.57 -15.46 -9.36
C LEU A 125 3.61 -13.98 -8.97
N ARG A 126 2.45 -13.35 -9.02
CA ARG A 126 2.30 -11.91 -8.76
C ARG A 126 1.58 -11.68 -7.45
N LEU A 127 2.11 -10.75 -6.67
CA LEU A 127 1.52 -10.30 -5.41
C LEU A 127 1.06 -8.86 -5.57
N ARG A 128 -0.25 -8.62 -5.43
CA ARG A 128 -0.85 -7.28 -5.60
C ARG A 128 -1.15 -6.66 -4.25
N GLY A 129 -0.60 -5.48 -4.01
CA GLY A 129 -0.93 -4.68 -2.84
C GLY A 129 -0.54 -5.32 -1.52
N ILE A 130 -1.50 -5.49 -0.61
CA ILE A 130 -1.32 -6.01 0.74
C ILE A 130 -2.06 -7.34 0.83
N GLY A 131 -1.44 -8.36 1.44
CA GLY A 131 -2.09 -9.66 1.43
C GLY A 131 -1.36 -10.78 2.15
N ALA A 132 -1.91 -11.97 1.93
CA ALA A 132 -1.32 -13.24 2.36
C ALA A 132 -1.28 -14.20 1.17
N TYR A 133 -0.23 -15.00 1.10
CA TYR A 133 -0.18 -16.09 0.16
C TYR A 133 0.27 -17.39 0.84
N ASN A 134 -0.22 -18.48 0.32
CA ASN A 134 0.22 -19.83 0.67
C ASN A 134 0.79 -20.48 -0.58
N GLN A 135 2.01 -21.00 -0.47
CA GLN A 135 2.66 -21.71 -1.54
C GLN A 135 3.05 -23.10 -1.02
N GLY A 136 2.73 -24.13 -1.77
CA GLY A 136 3.03 -25.50 -1.34
C GLY A 136 3.29 -26.44 -2.50
N VAL A 137 4.10 -27.46 -2.21
CA VAL A 137 4.27 -28.64 -3.04
C VAL A 137 3.43 -29.75 -2.40
N GLY A 138 2.18 -29.92 -2.87
CA GLY A 138 1.23 -30.84 -2.27
C GLY A 138 0.77 -30.40 -0.86
N SER A 139 0.19 -31.35 -0.12
CA SER A 139 -0.31 -31.09 1.26
C SER A 139 0.77 -31.05 2.36
N ILE A 140 2.01 -31.42 2.03
CA ILE A 140 3.04 -31.72 3.04
C ILE A 140 4.01 -30.53 3.27
N LEU A 141 4.26 -29.72 2.26
CA LEU A 141 5.21 -28.60 2.33
C LEU A 141 4.50 -27.29 1.97
N ARG A 142 3.66 -26.81 2.86
CA ARG A 142 3.00 -25.52 2.70
C ARG A 142 3.72 -24.45 3.51
N HIS A 143 3.90 -23.28 2.92
CA HIS A 143 4.45 -22.10 3.57
C HIS A 143 3.52 -20.92 3.32
N SER A 144 3.06 -20.32 4.41
CA SER A 144 2.21 -19.13 4.36
C SER A 144 3.03 -17.89 4.67
N HIS A 145 2.77 -16.83 3.91
CA HIS A 145 3.47 -15.57 4.04
C HIS A 145 2.51 -14.39 3.93
N LEU A 146 2.87 -13.31 4.61
CA LEU A 146 2.26 -11.99 4.47
C LEU A 146 3.10 -11.13 3.54
N PHE A 147 2.46 -10.18 2.86
CA PHE A 147 3.15 -9.18 2.07
C PHE A 147 2.45 -7.83 2.14
N ALA A 148 3.22 -6.76 2.01
CA ALA A 148 2.73 -5.38 1.97
C ALA A 148 3.49 -4.58 0.91
N ASN A 149 3.03 -4.64 -0.31
CA ASN A 149 3.59 -3.89 -1.44
C ASN A 149 3.06 -2.45 -1.39
N VAL A 150 3.67 -1.65 -0.54
CA VAL A 150 3.32 -0.25 -0.31
C VAL A 150 4.41 0.64 -0.89
N ASN A 151 4.01 1.62 -1.68
CA ASN A 151 4.89 2.63 -2.28
C ASN A 151 4.60 4.01 -1.71
N ILE A 152 5.64 4.80 -1.48
CA ILE A 152 5.55 6.18 -1.06
C ILE A 152 6.05 7.05 -2.21
N THR A 153 5.28 8.07 -2.57
CA THR A 153 5.67 9.04 -3.60
C THR A 153 5.51 10.44 -3.02
N LEU A 154 6.56 11.25 -3.11
CA LEU A 154 6.51 12.67 -2.77
C LEU A 154 6.31 13.47 -4.06
N ILE A 155 5.34 14.40 -4.04
CA ILE A 155 4.94 15.22 -5.18
C ILE A 155 5.02 16.69 -4.76
N ASP A 156 5.61 17.51 -5.61
CA ASP A 156 5.63 18.95 -5.44
C ASP A 156 4.22 19.55 -5.55
N GLY A 157 3.84 20.42 -4.64
CA GLY A 157 2.48 20.95 -4.58
C GLY A 157 2.13 21.99 -5.63
N GLN A 158 3.14 22.56 -6.33
CA GLN A 158 2.94 23.56 -7.37
C GLN A 158 3.04 22.95 -8.77
N SER A 159 4.14 22.26 -9.05
CA SER A 159 4.38 21.65 -10.37
C SER A 159 3.64 20.32 -10.56
N TYR A 160 3.31 19.63 -9.47
CA TYR A 160 2.82 18.25 -9.45
C TYR A 160 3.82 17.25 -10.03
N GLU A 161 5.09 17.60 -10.04
CA GLU A 161 6.14 16.67 -10.41
C GLU A 161 6.54 15.79 -9.22
N LYS A 162 6.97 14.56 -9.52
CA LYS A 162 7.49 13.66 -8.50
C LYS A 162 8.83 14.18 -8.02
N ILE A 163 8.96 14.36 -6.71
CA ILE A 163 10.23 14.62 -6.05
C ILE A 163 10.89 13.26 -5.85
N SER A 164 11.79 12.88 -6.76
CA SER A 164 12.45 11.57 -6.66
C SER A 164 13.63 11.64 -5.68
N SER A 165 13.62 10.77 -4.68
CA SER A 165 14.87 10.38 -4.02
C SER A 165 15.36 9.09 -4.67
N PHE A 166 16.41 9.17 -5.47
CA PHE A 166 16.97 8.02 -6.22
C PHE A 166 17.30 6.82 -5.29
N SER A 167 17.70 7.05 -4.06
CA SER A 167 18.01 6.01 -3.08
C SER A 167 16.75 5.37 -2.45
N ALA A 168 15.62 6.07 -2.36
CA ALA A 168 14.40 5.51 -1.78
C ALA A 168 13.66 4.58 -2.75
N ASP A 169 13.59 4.95 -4.04
CA ASP A 169 12.79 4.20 -5.01
C ASP A 169 13.44 2.89 -5.48
N THR A 170 14.76 2.87 -5.66
CA THR A 170 15.46 1.72 -6.26
C THR A 170 15.97 0.74 -5.20
N GLY A 171 16.57 1.25 -4.14
CA GLY A 171 17.12 0.42 -3.07
C GLY A 171 16.06 -0.27 -2.23
N ALA A 172 14.95 0.41 -1.93
CA ALA A 172 13.86 -0.13 -1.13
C ALA A 172 13.15 -1.28 -1.86
N ARG A 173 12.87 -1.14 -3.16
CA ARG A 173 12.21 -2.19 -3.96
C ARG A 173 13.06 -3.44 -4.12
N LEU A 174 14.36 -3.28 -4.38
CA LEU A 174 15.28 -4.42 -4.52
C LEU A 174 15.46 -5.15 -3.19
N ALA A 175 15.66 -4.41 -2.10
CA ALA A 175 15.78 -4.98 -0.76
C ALA A 175 14.50 -5.69 -0.30
N GLU A 176 13.34 -5.18 -0.68
CA GLU A 176 12.04 -5.79 -0.36
C GLU A 176 11.83 -7.10 -1.11
N THR A 177 12.16 -7.14 -2.39
CA THR A 177 12.08 -8.36 -3.19
C THR A 177 12.99 -9.47 -2.63
N MET A 178 14.16 -9.11 -2.11
CA MET A 178 15.10 -10.07 -1.50
C MET A 178 14.66 -10.53 -0.10
N ARG A 179 13.87 -9.74 0.64
CA ARG A 179 13.47 -10.03 2.03
C ARG A 179 12.12 -10.72 2.18
N LEU A 180 11.35 -10.86 1.11
CA LEU A 180 9.99 -11.43 1.15
C LEU A 180 9.89 -12.78 1.87
N THR A 181 10.94 -13.59 1.84
CA THR A 181 10.96 -14.93 2.45
C THR A 181 11.75 -15.02 3.75
N GLU A 182 12.60 -14.04 4.06
CA GLU A 182 13.53 -14.07 5.19
C GLU A 182 13.07 -13.25 6.40
N ASP A 183 12.24 -12.22 6.17
CA ASP A 183 11.75 -11.36 7.25
C ASP A 183 10.72 -12.10 8.11
N PRO A 184 10.95 -12.24 9.43
CA PRO A 184 10.00 -12.87 10.34
C PRO A 184 8.60 -12.23 10.35
N LEU A 185 8.50 -10.94 10.01
CA LEU A 185 7.21 -10.24 9.88
C LEU A 185 6.37 -10.78 8.72
N ASN A 186 7.00 -11.32 7.69
CA ASN A 186 6.32 -11.87 6.53
C ASN A 186 5.85 -13.33 6.75
N LYS A 187 6.35 -14.04 7.75
CA LYS A 187 5.93 -15.42 8.04
C LYS A 187 4.53 -15.42 8.62
N LEU A 188 3.69 -16.34 8.15
CA LEU A 188 2.37 -16.63 8.69
C LEU A 188 2.33 -18.12 9.06
N ASP A 189 1.78 -18.46 10.21
CA ASP A 189 1.50 -19.86 10.50
C ASP A 189 0.48 -20.41 9.48
N ASN A 190 0.71 -21.62 9.00
CA ASN A 190 -0.22 -22.24 8.05
C ASN A 190 -1.63 -22.41 8.63
N ALA A 191 -1.75 -22.57 9.94
CA ALA A 191 -3.03 -22.65 10.62
C ALA A 191 -3.81 -21.32 10.61
N ASP A 192 -3.11 -20.19 10.46
CA ASP A 192 -3.69 -18.85 10.38
C ASP A 192 -4.04 -18.42 8.95
N PHE A 193 -3.64 -19.22 7.96
CA PHE A 193 -4.00 -18.93 6.57
C PHE A 193 -5.50 -19.18 6.36
N PRO A 194 -6.24 -18.22 5.76
CA PRO A 194 -7.70 -18.33 5.66
C PRO A 194 -8.12 -19.42 4.67
N GLU A 195 -8.94 -20.35 5.16
CA GLU A 195 -9.62 -21.34 4.34
C GLU A 195 -11.11 -21.39 4.76
N PRO A 196 -12.06 -21.02 3.88
CA PRO A 196 -11.88 -20.48 2.51
C PRO A 196 -11.23 -19.09 2.51
N LEU A 197 -10.69 -18.65 1.35
CA LEU A 197 -9.96 -17.38 1.21
C LEU A 197 -10.78 -16.18 1.70
N ALA A 198 -12.10 -16.19 1.47
CA ALA A 198 -13.03 -15.15 1.94
C ALA A 198 -13.06 -14.97 3.47
N ALA A 199 -12.65 -15.99 4.25
CA ALA A 199 -12.57 -15.92 5.71
C ALA A 199 -11.52 -14.90 6.18
N ALA A 200 -10.62 -14.46 5.30
CA ALA A 200 -9.64 -13.41 5.56
C ALA A 200 -10.29 -12.13 6.11
N ALA A 201 -11.48 -11.76 5.62
CA ALA A 201 -12.18 -10.54 6.05
C ALA A 201 -12.43 -10.47 7.56
N SER A 202 -12.67 -11.62 8.19
CA SER A 202 -12.98 -11.73 9.63
C SER A 202 -11.78 -12.15 10.48
N SER A 203 -10.62 -12.45 9.88
CA SER A 203 -9.43 -12.90 10.61
C SER A 203 -8.78 -11.76 11.39
N THR A 204 -8.86 -11.82 12.72
CA THR A 204 -8.18 -10.87 13.61
C THR A 204 -6.67 -11.02 13.55
N VAL A 205 -6.16 -12.25 13.40
CA VAL A 205 -4.73 -12.55 13.30
C VAL A 205 -4.16 -11.91 12.05
N LEU A 206 -4.78 -12.10 10.89
CA LEU A 206 -4.34 -11.45 9.65
C LEU A 206 -4.37 -9.93 9.77
N ARG A 207 -5.45 -9.38 10.34
CA ARG A 207 -5.59 -7.95 10.55
C ARG A 207 -4.42 -7.37 11.36
N GLU A 208 -4.14 -7.95 12.51
CA GLU A 208 -3.08 -7.47 13.41
C GLU A 208 -1.69 -7.62 12.77
N ARG A 209 -1.41 -8.78 12.19
CA ARG A 209 -0.13 -9.08 11.56
C ARG A 209 0.13 -8.17 10.35
N LEU A 210 -0.84 -7.99 9.46
CA LEU A 210 -0.72 -7.12 8.30
C LEU A 210 -0.61 -5.65 8.69
N ARG A 211 -1.36 -5.19 9.68
CA ARG A 211 -1.20 -3.83 10.19
C ARG A 211 0.21 -3.60 10.76
N THR A 212 0.76 -4.58 11.46
CA THR A 212 2.13 -4.53 11.98
C THR A 212 3.14 -4.48 10.85
N LEU A 213 2.98 -5.31 9.82
CA LEU A 213 3.84 -5.33 8.65
C LEU A 213 3.82 -4.00 7.89
N VAL A 214 2.63 -3.45 7.62
CA VAL A 214 2.47 -2.14 6.97
C VAL A 214 3.09 -1.02 7.81
N ALA A 215 2.88 -1.03 9.13
CA ALA A 215 3.46 -0.04 10.03
C ALA A 215 5.00 -0.09 10.00
N ALA A 216 5.58 -1.28 10.15
CA ALA A 216 7.02 -1.46 10.13
C ALA A 216 7.65 -1.00 8.82
N LYS A 217 6.97 -1.27 7.69
CA LYS A 217 7.41 -0.80 6.38
C LYS A 217 7.38 0.72 6.28
N LEU A 218 6.28 1.34 6.67
CA LEU A 218 6.15 2.80 6.66
C LEU A 218 7.18 3.46 7.57
N ASP A 219 7.43 2.92 8.78
CA ASP A 219 8.41 3.46 9.72
C ASP A 219 9.83 3.40 9.17
N ARG A 220 10.17 2.35 8.43
CA ARG A 220 11.46 2.20 7.79
C ARG A 220 11.63 3.19 6.62
N ASP A 221 10.61 3.36 5.79
CA ASP A 221 10.73 4.04 4.50
C ASP A 221 10.45 5.56 4.61
N LEU A 222 9.48 5.99 5.45
CA LEU A 222 9.10 7.40 5.61
C LEU A 222 10.26 8.39 5.85
N PRO A 223 11.26 8.08 6.70
CA PRO A 223 12.34 9.03 6.97
C PRO A 223 13.12 9.46 5.72
N SER A 224 13.23 8.59 4.71
CA SER A 224 13.93 8.91 3.46
C SER A 224 13.19 9.92 2.59
N TYR A 225 11.85 9.96 2.68
CA TYR A 225 11.01 10.92 1.96
C TYR A 225 10.81 12.24 2.70
N LEU A 226 10.88 12.22 4.03
CA LEU A 226 10.63 13.40 4.86
C LEU A 226 11.87 14.27 5.07
N LYS A 227 13.08 13.75 4.82
CA LYS A 227 14.36 14.49 4.91
C LYS A 227 14.74 15.26 3.65
N ILE A 228 13.94 15.18 2.59
CA ILE A 228 14.18 15.93 1.36
C ILE A 228 13.73 17.38 1.61
N GLU A 229 14.68 18.23 2.01
CA GLU A 229 14.54 19.68 2.12
C GLU A 229 14.62 20.35 0.74
#